data_34268cdcd38dad7c58b325e57efd65a8
#
_entry.id   34268cdcd38dad7c58b325e57efd65a8
#
_cell.length_a   1.000
_cell.length_b   1.000
_cell.length_c   1.000
_cell.angle_alpha   90.00
_cell.angle_beta   90.00
_cell.angle_gamma   90.00
#
_symmetry.space_group_name_H-M   'P 1'
#
loop_
_entity.id
_entity.type
_entity.pdbx_description
1 polymer ?
#
loop_
_entity_poly.entity_id
_entity_poly.type
_entity_poly.pdbx_seq_one_letter_code
_entity_poly.pdbx_strand_id
1 'polypeptide(L)'
;LGMPSGQKEVFTKSLAQNYGIILVTGPTGSGKTTTLYAGLNLLNDQSRNILTVEDPIEYAVDGIGQTQVNNKVGMTFAAGLRAILRQDPDVVMVGEIRDKETAEIAIQASLTGHLVLSTIHTNDTLGAITRLIDMGVEPYLLASSLRTIISQRLVRKLSSDGETFSGRQGIFEILDIDQNVKELINDDFSEKKVRDIIDPQHDFLEESGQKLIQKGVTTLEEVRRVLMEA
;
A
#
# COMPACT_ATOMS: atom_id res chain seq x y z
N LEU A 1 -13.70 1.62 4.09
CA LEU A 1 -13.32 1.32 2.71
C LEU A 1 -13.99 0.04 2.17
N GLY A 2 -14.52 -0.81 3.06
CA GLY A 2 -15.22 -2.04 2.69
C GLY A 2 -14.30 -3.18 2.24
N MET A 3 -13.09 -3.24 2.79
CA MET A 3 -12.16 -4.35 2.56
C MET A 3 -12.79 -5.66 3.07
N PRO A 4 -12.79 -6.75 2.27
CA PRO A 4 -13.28 -8.06 2.69
C PRO A 4 -12.56 -8.59 3.93
N SER A 5 -13.25 -9.41 4.75
CA SER A 5 -12.71 -9.88 6.04
C SER A 5 -11.37 -10.61 5.94
N GLY A 6 -11.23 -11.53 4.97
CA GLY A 6 -9.96 -12.25 4.76
C GLY A 6 -8.80 -11.31 4.39
N GLN A 7 -9.04 -10.36 3.48
CA GLN A 7 -8.04 -9.37 3.10
C GLN A 7 -7.72 -8.40 4.24
N LYS A 8 -8.74 -8.02 5.04
CA LYS A 8 -8.54 -7.21 6.24
C LYS A 8 -7.67 -7.94 7.28
N GLU A 9 -7.84 -9.25 7.44
CA GLU A 9 -7.05 -10.06 8.35
C GLU A 9 -5.56 -10.04 7.95
N VAL A 10 -5.25 -10.25 6.65
CA VAL A 10 -3.88 -10.17 6.13
C VAL A 10 -3.27 -8.80 6.42
N PHE A 11 -4.01 -7.72 6.12
CA PHE A 11 -3.53 -6.35 6.38
C PHE A 11 -3.29 -6.11 7.88
N THR A 12 -4.22 -6.50 8.73
CA THR A 12 -4.08 -6.34 10.19
C THR A 12 -2.91 -7.15 10.74
N LYS A 13 -2.69 -8.39 10.24
CA LYS A 13 -1.54 -9.21 10.61
C LYS A 13 -0.22 -8.54 10.20
N SER A 14 -0.19 -7.90 9.04
CA SER A 14 1.00 -7.17 8.58
C SER A 14 1.26 -5.93 9.42
N LEU A 15 0.23 -5.19 9.83
CA LEU A 15 0.35 -4.06 10.74
C LEU A 15 0.85 -4.47 12.15
N ALA A 16 0.58 -5.70 12.57
CA ALA A 16 1.06 -6.23 13.85
C ALA A 16 2.55 -6.61 13.86
N GLN A 17 3.23 -6.57 12.69
CA GLN A 17 4.67 -6.80 12.61
C GLN A 17 5.44 -5.62 13.21
N ASN A 18 6.59 -5.93 13.82
CA ASN A 18 7.44 -4.88 14.40
C ASN A 18 8.29 -4.15 13.34
N TYR A 19 8.50 -4.76 12.17
CA TYR A 19 9.35 -4.22 11.11
C TYR A 19 8.95 -4.76 9.74
N GLY A 20 9.35 -4.05 8.72
CA GLY A 20 9.09 -4.40 7.33
C GLY A 20 8.35 -3.28 6.60
N ILE A 21 8.04 -3.49 5.33
CA ILE A 21 7.35 -2.50 4.49
C ILE A 21 5.97 -3.03 4.08
N ILE A 22 4.96 -2.21 4.28
CA ILE A 22 3.61 -2.37 3.73
C ILE A 22 3.43 -1.31 2.65
N LEU A 23 3.15 -1.73 1.42
CA LEU A 23 2.90 -0.83 0.30
C LEU A 23 1.43 -0.83 -0.09
N VAL A 24 0.91 0.36 -0.38
CA VAL A 24 -0.41 0.52 -1.00
C VAL A 24 -0.22 1.13 -2.39
N THR A 25 -0.72 0.46 -3.42
CA THR A 25 -0.58 0.91 -4.80
C THR A 25 -1.93 1.17 -5.48
N GLY A 26 -1.89 1.90 -6.57
CA GLY A 26 -3.04 2.28 -7.38
C GLY A 26 -2.90 3.71 -7.93
N PRO A 27 -3.77 4.13 -8.87
CA PRO A 27 -3.78 5.46 -9.43
C PRO A 27 -4.15 6.53 -8.41
N THR A 28 -4.05 7.78 -8.82
CA THR A 28 -4.55 8.91 -8.03
C THR A 28 -6.05 8.77 -7.78
N GLY A 29 -6.49 9.02 -6.56
CA GLY A 29 -7.90 8.91 -6.18
C GLY A 29 -8.39 7.49 -5.88
N SER A 30 -7.52 6.47 -5.89
CA SER A 30 -7.91 5.09 -5.51
C SER A 30 -8.10 4.87 -4.00
N GLY A 31 -7.81 5.87 -3.17
CA GLY A 31 -8.01 5.81 -1.72
C GLY A 31 -6.80 5.28 -0.94
N LYS A 32 -5.60 5.29 -1.52
CA LYS A 32 -4.36 4.82 -0.87
C LYS A 32 -4.11 5.49 0.49
N THR A 33 -4.15 6.81 0.52
CA THR A 33 -3.98 7.59 1.76
C THR A 33 -4.99 7.20 2.83
N THR A 34 -6.25 6.99 2.44
CA THR A 34 -7.30 6.55 3.39
C THR A 34 -6.98 5.18 3.99
N THR A 35 -6.43 4.27 3.19
CA THR A 35 -6.02 2.93 3.67
C THR A 35 -4.82 3.03 4.60
N LEU A 36 -3.81 3.86 4.26
CA LEU A 36 -2.67 4.11 5.15
C LEU A 36 -3.11 4.73 6.48
N TYR A 37 -3.96 5.76 6.44
CA TYR A 37 -4.48 6.39 7.66
C TYR A 37 -5.33 5.43 8.51
N ALA A 38 -6.10 4.53 7.87
CA ALA A 38 -6.80 3.48 8.59
C ALA A 38 -5.82 2.53 9.30
N GLY A 39 -4.70 2.20 8.65
CA GLY A 39 -3.60 1.43 9.25
C GLY A 39 -2.96 2.17 10.42
N LEU A 40 -2.62 3.44 10.24
CA LEU A 40 -2.04 4.28 11.31
C LEU A 40 -2.98 4.38 12.52
N ASN A 41 -4.28 4.59 12.29
CA ASN A 41 -5.26 4.64 13.37
C ASN A 41 -5.37 3.32 14.16
N LEU A 42 -5.18 2.17 13.51
CA LEU A 42 -5.13 0.87 14.18
C LEU A 42 -3.85 0.69 15.03
N LEU A 43 -2.75 1.33 14.61
CA LEU A 43 -1.47 1.29 15.31
C LEU A 43 -1.33 2.33 16.41
N ASN A 44 -2.16 3.39 16.37
CA ASN A 44 -2.09 4.54 17.27
C ASN A 44 -2.78 4.26 18.61
N ASP A 45 -2.16 3.40 19.39
CA ASP A 45 -2.60 3.02 20.75
C ASP A 45 -1.84 3.77 21.85
N GLN A 46 -1.10 4.82 21.48
CA GLN A 46 -0.23 5.64 22.34
C GLN A 46 0.99 4.91 22.93
N SER A 47 1.21 3.65 22.60
CA SER A 47 2.40 2.91 23.00
C SER A 47 3.54 3.00 21.98
N ARG A 48 3.25 3.48 20.77
CA ARG A 48 4.17 3.55 19.63
C ARG A 48 4.42 5.00 19.21
N ASN A 49 5.69 5.30 18.91
CA ASN A 49 6.05 6.56 18.29
C ASN A 49 5.81 6.45 16.77
N ILE A 50 4.77 7.11 16.28
CA ILE A 50 4.34 7.10 14.88
C ILE A 50 4.68 8.43 14.24
N LEU A 51 5.52 8.41 13.19
CA LEU A 51 5.95 9.61 12.48
C LEU A 51 5.66 9.49 10.99
N THR A 52 5.26 10.60 10.35
CA THR A 52 4.94 10.61 8.93
C THR A 52 5.66 11.72 8.17
N VAL A 53 5.85 11.51 6.86
CA VAL A 53 6.26 12.53 5.88
C VAL A 53 5.28 12.49 4.71
N GLU A 54 4.58 13.59 4.44
CA GLU A 54 3.41 13.64 3.56
C GLU A 54 3.44 14.83 2.58
N ASP A 55 2.75 14.69 1.44
CA ASP A 55 2.61 15.74 0.43
C ASP A 55 1.21 15.73 -0.24
N PRO A 56 0.24 16.48 0.27
CA PRO A 56 0.20 17.16 1.58
C PRO A 56 -0.26 16.25 2.73
N ILE A 57 -0.26 16.78 3.96
CA ILE A 57 -1.00 16.19 5.08
C ILE A 57 -2.50 16.38 4.81
N GLU A 58 -3.26 15.30 4.72
CA GLU A 58 -4.70 15.35 4.42
C GLU A 58 -5.52 15.90 5.59
N TYR A 59 -5.22 15.46 6.80
CA TYR A 59 -5.76 15.97 8.06
C TYR A 59 -4.87 15.59 9.24
N ALA A 60 -4.93 16.38 10.30
CA ALA A 60 -4.18 16.10 11.51
C ALA A 60 -4.75 14.88 12.25
N VAL A 61 -3.87 14.02 12.76
CA VAL A 61 -4.22 12.85 13.59
C VAL A 61 -3.54 13.01 14.93
N ASP A 62 -4.35 13.05 15.99
CA ASP A 62 -3.83 13.17 17.36
C ASP A 62 -2.92 11.97 17.70
N GLY A 63 -1.79 12.23 18.32
CA GLY A 63 -0.81 11.21 18.70
C GLY A 63 0.15 10.78 17.59
N ILE A 64 0.08 11.37 16.39
CA ILE A 64 0.98 11.10 15.29
C ILE A 64 1.77 12.38 14.95
N GLY A 65 3.10 12.26 14.86
CA GLY A 65 3.98 13.34 14.43
C GLY A 65 4.00 13.43 12.89
N GLN A 66 3.28 14.40 12.34
CA GLN A 66 3.14 14.56 10.88
C GLN A 66 4.03 15.67 10.36
N THR A 67 4.86 15.38 9.35
CA THR A 67 5.75 16.33 8.68
C THR A 67 5.32 16.51 7.24
N GLN A 68 5.07 17.75 6.83
CA GLN A 68 4.73 18.05 5.44
C GLN A 68 5.98 18.33 4.59
N VAL A 69 6.02 17.74 3.41
CA VAL A 69 7.02 18.04 2.37
C VAL A 69 6.94 19.52 1.98
N ASN A 70 8.10 20.15 1.84
CA ASN A 70 8.25 21.50 1.33
C ASN A 70 9.53 21.60 0.50
N ASN A 71 9.41 21.32 -0.79
CA ASN A 71 10.55 21.32 -1.71
C ASN A 71 11.26 22.68 -1.83
N LYS A 72 10.56 23.80 -1.55
CA LYS A 72 11.15 25.13 -1.62
C LYS A 72 12.25 25.36 -0.58
N VAL A 73 12.18 24.64 0.54
CA VAL A 73 13.18 24.70 1.62
C VAL A 73 14.00 23.41 1.74
N GLY A 74 13.95 22.55 0.74
CA GLY A 74 14.70 21.30 0.71
C GLY A 74 14.12 20.16 1.58
N MET A 75 12.91 20.33 2.12
CA MET A 75 12.21 19.26 2.86
C MET A 75 11.52 18.34 1.84
N THR A 76 12.29 17.42 1.26
CA THR A 76 11.83 16.36 0.36
C THR A 76 11.36 15.14 1.16
N PHE A 77 10.74 14.14 0.50
CA PHE A 77 10.44 12.86 1.15
C PHE A 77 11.69 12.21 1.75
N ALA A 78 12.78 12.15 1.00
CA ALA A 78 14.04 11.57 1.47
C ALA A 78 14.63 12.35 2.67
N ALA A 79 14.63 13.68 2.61
CA ALA A 79 15.13 14.52 3.71
C ALA A 79 14.28 14.38 4.97
N GLY A 80 12.96 14.43 4.81
CA GLY A 80 11.99 14.24 5.90
C GLY A 80 12.13 12.85 6.54
N LEU A 81 12.19 11.80 5.71
CA LEU A 81 12.35 10.43 6.19
C LEU A 81 13.64 10.24 7.01
N ARG A 82 14.78 10.77 6.53
CA ARG A 82 16.03 10.77 7.32
C ARG A 82 15.90 11.53 8.63
N ALA A 83 15.13 12.60 8.66
CA ALA A 83 14.95 13.40 9.87
C ALA A 83 14.11 12.65 10.91
N ILE A 84 12.97 12.06 10.50
CA ILE A 84 12.08 11.34 11.42
C ILE A 84 12.71 10.04 11.95
N LEU A 85 13.55 9.36 11.16
CA LEU A 85 14.27 8.16 11.62
C LEU A 85 15.25 8.43 12.78
N ARG A 86 15.64 9.67 13.03
CA ARG A 86 16.45 10.08 14.20
C ARG A 86 15.63 10.47 15.42
N GLN A 87 14.30 10.30 15.36
CA GLN A 87 13.36 10.62 16.44
C GLN A 87 12.87 9.35 17.17
N ASP A 88 13.60 8.23 17.00
CA ASP A 88 13.26 6.93 17.60
C ASP A 88 11.82 6.46 17.30
N PRO A 89 11.40 6.40 16.02
CA PRO A 89 10.07 5.96 15.68
C PRO A 89 9.93 4.43 15.75
N ASP A 90 8.75 3.94 16.10
CA ASP A 90 8.38 2.54 15.92
C ASP A 90 7.75 2.32 14.54
N VAL A 91 6.95 3.29 14.09
CA VAL A 91 6.22 3.25 12.82
C VAL A 91 6.48 4.51 12.04
N VAL A 92 6.79 4.33 10.76
CA VAL A 92 7.06 5.43 9.82
C VAL A 92 6.09 5.33 8.64
N MET A 93 5.45 6.43 8.28
CA MET A 93 4.72 6.51 7.02
C MET A 93 5.38 7.53 6.08
N VAL A 94 5.67 7.08 4.87
CA VAL A 94 6.12 7.93 3.76
C VAL A 94 4.96 8.03 2.77
N GLY A 95 4.46 9.23 2.51
CA GLY A 95 3.29 9.44 1.65
C GLY A 95 3.40 8.69 0.34
N GLU A 96 4.56 8.73 -0.30
CA GLU A 96 4.85 7.94 -1.50
C GLU A 96 6.36 7.74 -1.74
N ILE A 97 6.69 6.67 -2.46
CA ILE A 97 8.02 6.37 -3.00
C ILE A 97 8.02 6.70 -4.49
N ARG A 98 8.74 7.77 -4.89
CA ARG A 98 8.85 8.21 -6.29
C ARG A 98 10.22 7.96 -6.90
N ASP A 99 11.25 7.82 -6.07
CA ASP A 99 12.63 7.78 -6.47
C ASP A 99 13.44 6.74 -5.67
N LYS A 100 14.60 6.39 -6.22
CA LYS A 100 15.52 5.41 -5.63
C LYS A 100 15.95 5.79 -4.22
N GLU A 101 16.28 7.08 -3.99
CA GLU A 101 16.79 7.56 -2.70
C GLU A 101 15.77 7.33 -1.58
N THR A 102 14.51 7.70 -1.81
CA THR A 102 13.41 7.47 -0.86
C THR A 102 13.17 5.97 -0.64
N ALA A 103 13.21 5.16 -1.71
CA ALA A 103 13.08 3.71 -1.62
C ALA A 103 14.16 3.07 -0.75
N GLU A 104 15.43 3.43 -0.98
CA GLU A 104 16.57 2.90 -0.22
C GLU A 104 16.48 3.25 1.26
N ILE A 105 16.10 4.49 1.60
CA ILE A 105 15.94 4.90 3.01
C ILE A 105 14.80 4.14 3.68
N ALA A 106 13.65 3.97 3.00
CA ALA A 106 12.52 3.22 3.51
C ALA A 106 12.88 1.74 3.78
N ILE A 107 13.63 1.14 2.85
CA ILE A 107 14.13 -0.23 2.99
C ILE A 107 15.10 -0.34 4.17
N GLN A 108 16.07 0.54 4.26
CA GLN A 108 17.02 0.55 5.39
C GLN A 108 16.30 0.71 6.74
N ALA A 109 15.30 1.61 6.80
CA ALA A 109 14.48 1.76 7.99
C ALA A 109 13.80 0.44 8.37
N SER A 110 13.20 -0.26 7.41
CA SER A 110 12.52 -1.53 7.65
C SER A 110 13.47 -2.64 8.11
N LEU A 111 14.69 -2.66 7.59
CA LEU A 111 15.72 -3.65 7.98
C LEU A 111 16.33 -3.35 9.35
N THR A 112 16.26 -2.10 9.81
CA THR A 112 16.74 -1.66 11.12
C THR A 112 15.69 -1.68 12.23
N GLY A 113 14.53 -2.28 11.96
CA GLY A 113 13.54 -2.57 13.00
C GLY A 113 12.29 -1.69 12.99
N HIS A 114 12.07 -0.87 11.94
CA HIS A 114 10.91 -0.01 11.85
C HIS A 114 9.81 -0.61 10.96
N LEU A 115 8.55 -0.43 11.32
CA LEU A 115 7.44 -0.70 10.42
C LEU A 115 7.23 0.51 9.51
N VAL A 116 7.38 0.30 8.21
CA VAL A 116 7.25 1.35 7.19
C VAL A 116 5.98 1.15 6.39
N LEU A 117 5.14 2.19 6.31
CA LEU A 117 3.96 2.25 5.46
C LEU A 117 4.22 3.26 4.34
N SER A 118 3.92 2.90 3.09
CA SER A 118 4.08 3.85 1.99
C SER A 118 3.13 3.56 0.84
N THR A 119 3.10 4.49 -0.14
CA THR A 119 2.44 4.25 -1.42
C THR A 119 3.45 4.21 -2.57
N ILE A 120 3.05 3.55 -3.62
CA ILE A 120 3.73 3.57 -4.91
C ILE A 120 2.67 3.61 -6.01
N HIS A 121 2.98 4.21 -7.17
CA HIS A 121 2.05 4.27 -8.29
C HIS A 121 2.32 3.14 -9.27
N THR A 122 1.54 2.07 -9.19
CA THR A 122 1.51 0.95 -10.15
C THR A 122 0.10 0.40 -10.27
N ASN A 123 -0.13 -0.43 -11.26
CA ASN A 123 -1.47 -0.92 -11.59
C ASN A 123 -1.91 -2.08 -10.71
N ASP A 124 -1.00 -2.94 -10.28
CA ASP A 124 -1.26 -4.10 -9.45
C ASP A 124 -0.14 -4.31 -8.43
N THR A 125 -0.24 -5.36 -7.63
CA THR A 125 0.73 -5.67 -6.58
C THR A 125 2.07 -6.11 -7.13
N LEU A 126 2.11 -6.86 -8.22
CA LEU A 126 3.35 -7.36 -8.83
C LEU A 126 4.12 -6.24 -9.52
N GLY A 127 3.40 -5.35 -10.20
CA GLY A 127 3.97 -4.13 -10.78
C GLY A 127 4.66 -3.23 -9.75
N ALA A 128 4.25 -3.28 -8.46
CA ALA A 128 4.95 -2.56 -7.42
C ALA A 128 6.36 -3.11 -7.17
N ILE A 129 6.55 -4.43 -7.23
CA ILE A 129 7.87 -5.07 -7.13
C ILE A 129 8.71 -4.71 -8.34
N THR A 130 8.16 -4.88 -9.57
CA THR A 130 8.81 -4.48 -10.83
C THR A 130 9.28 -3.03 -10.75
N ARG A 131 8.41 -2.13 -10.30
CA ARG A 131 8.72 -0.70 -10.21
C ARG A 131 9.88 -0.38 -9.29
N LEU A 132 9.96 -1.06 -8.13
CA LEU A 132 11.09 -0.89 -7.19
C LEU A 132 12.40 -1.43 -7.78
N ILE A 133 12.36 -2.56 -8.50
CA ILE A 133 13.52 -3.10 -9.22
C ILE A 133 13.97 -2.11 -10.31
N ASP A 134 13.04 -1.56 -11.09
CA ASP A 134 13.32 -0.57 -12.15
C ASP A 134 13.91 0.74 -11.59
N MET A 135 13.56 1.11 -10.36
CA MET A 135 14.19 2.22 -9.64
C MET A 135 15.63 1.89 -9.21
N GLY A 136 16.10 0.65 -9.39
CA GLY A 136 17.44 0.19 -9.05
C GLY A 136 17.58 -0.28 -7.60
N VAL A 137 16.49 -0.75 -7.00
CA VAL A 137 16.54 -1.46 -5.70
C VAL A 137 16.93 -2.91 -5.95
N GLU A 138 17.89 -3.39 -5.17
CA GLU A 138 18.35 -4.77 -5.29
C GLU A 138 17.26 -5.77 -4.83
N PRO A 139 16.97 -6.83 -5.59
CA PRO A 139 15.91 -7.79 -5.28
C PRO A 139 16.00 -8.40 -3.89
N TYR A 140 17.20 -8.74 -3.39
CA TYR A 140 17.39 -9.32 -2.07
C TYR A 140 16.97 -8.38 -0.93
N LEU A 141 17.06 -7.07 -1.14
CA LEU A 141 16.59 -6.06 -0.18
C LEU A 141 15.06 -6.03 -0.16
N LEU A 142 14.41 -6.13 -1.33
CA LEU A 142 12.94 -6.23 -1.43
C LEU A 142 12.42 -7.50 -0.76
N ALA A 143 13.02 -8.66 -1.06
CA ALA A 143 12.66 -9.93 -0.45
C ALA A 143 12.75 -9.91 1.09
N SER A 144 13.74 -9.18 1.63
CA SER A 144 13.96 -9.08 3.07
C SER A 144 13.03 -8.07 3.75
N SER A 145 12.71 -6.97 3.08
CA SER A 145 11.98 -5.82 3.65
C SER A 145 10.47 -5.87 3.44
N LEU A 146 9.99 -6.28 2.25
CA LEU A 146 8.55 -6.29 1.95
C LEU A 146 7.79 -7.30 2.81
N ARG A 147 6.59 -6.93 3.24
CA ARG A 147 5.64 -7.79 3.97
C ARG A 147 4.36 -7.98 3.20
N THR A 148 3.75 -6.89 2.76
CA THR A 148 2.46 -6.92 2.09
C THR A 148 2.38 -5.79 1.08
N ILE A 149 1.80 -6.08 -0.07
CA ILE A 149 1.47 -5.09 -1.08
C ILE A 149 -0.04 -5.13 -1.30
N ILE A 150 -0.69 -3.96 -1.27
CA ILE A 150 -2.12 -3.80 -1.44
C ILE A 150 -2.36 -2.97 -2.69
N SER A 151 -2.97 -3.53 -3.71
CA SER A 151 -3.46 -2.75 -4.83
C SER A 151 -4.94 -2.41 -4.64
N GLN A 152 -5.32 -1.19 -4.98
CA GLN A 152 -6.64 -0.64 -4.65
C GLN A 152 -7.21 0.21 -5.77
N ARG A 153 -8.53 0.05 -6.01
CA ARG A 153 -9.36 0.94 -6.81
C ARG A 153 -10.64 1.30 -6.06
N LEU A 154 -11.27 2.38 -6.45
CA LEU A 154 -12.60 2.76 -5.93
C LEU A 154 -13.62 2.69 -7.05
N VAL A 155 -14.64 1.87 -6.86
CA VAL A 155 -15.84 1.81 -7.71
C VAL A 155 -16.97 2.61 -7.07
N ARG A 156 -17.83 3.21 -7.87
CA ARG A 156 -19.07 3.85 -7.39
C ARG A 156 -20.06 2.77 -7.01
N LYS A 157 -20.77 2.99 -5.92
CA LYS A 157 -21.81 2.08 -5.45
C LYS A 157 -23.14 2.43 -6.10
N LEU A 158 -23.87 1.40 -6.53
CA LEU A 158 -25.28 1.57 -6.90
C LEU A 158 -26.09 2.04 -5.68
N SER A 159 -26.97 2.99 -5.91
CA SER A 159 -28.01 3.38 -4.96
C SER A 159 -29.08 2.30 -4.85
N SER A 160 -29.97 2.43 -3.89
CA SER A 160 -31.07 1.48 -3.67
C SER A 160 -32.05 1.39 -4.85
N ASP A 161 -32.08 2.41 -5.73
CA ASP A 161 -32.86 2.43 -6.96
C ASP A 161 -32.29 1.54 -8.09
N GLY A 162 -30.99 1.15 -7.97
CA GLY A 162 -30.28 0.36 -9.00
C GLY A 162 -29.91 1.14 -10.26
N GLU A 163 -30.21 2.45 -10.34
CA GLU A 163 -30.02 3.28 -11.54
C GLU A 163 -28.96 4.37 -11.33
N THR A 164 -28.87 4.90 -10.11
CA THR A 164 -27.93 5.97 -9.76
C THR A 164 -26.77 5.45 -8.92
N PHE A 165 -25.74 6.28 -8.75
CA PHE A 165 -24.59 5.94 -7.91
C PHE A 165 -24.55 6.83 -6.66
N SER A 166 -24.27 6.23 -5.49
CA SER A 166 -24.10 6.94 -4.22
C SER A 166 -22.97 6.32 -3.40
N GLY A 167 -21.96 7.11 -3.15
CA GLY A 167 -20.76 6.68 -2.44
C GLY A 167 -19.80 5.82 -3.26
N ARG A 168 -18.77 5.32 -2.62
CA ARG A 168 -17.71 4.51 -3.24
C ARG A 168 -17.41 3.28 -2.38
N GLN A 169 -16.94 2.23 -3.05
CA GLN A 169 -16.50 0.97 -2.44
C GLN A 169 -15.11 0.63 -2.96
N GLY A 170 -14.22 0.16 -2.08
CA GLY A 170 -12.92 -0.34 -2.50
C GLY A 170 -13.01 -1.74 -3.13
N ILE A 171 -12.26 -1.95 -4.20
CA ILE A 171 -11.82 -3.27 -4.66
C ILE A 171 -10.33 -3.39 -4.33
N PHE A 172 -9.92 -4.55 -3.88
CA PHE A 172 -8.58 -4.78 -3.35
C PHE A 172 -7.99 -6.06 -3.90
N GLU A 173 -6.70 -6.00 -4.12
CA GLU A 173 -5.82 -7.15 -4.31
C GLU A 173 -4.73 -7.04 -3.24
N ILE A 174 -4.50 -8.10 -2.47
CA ILE A 174 -3.50 -8.11 -1.40
C ILE A 174 -2.54 -9.26 -1.61
N LEU A 175 -1.28 -8.94 -1.85
CA LEU A 175 -0.18 -9.89 -1.95
C LEU A 175 0.55 -9.93 -0.61
N ASP A 176 0.46 -11.06 0.10
CA ASP A 176 1.34 -11.37 1.24
C ASP A 176 2.68 -11.84 0.70
N ILE A 177 3.77 -11.24 1.15
CA ILE A 177 5.12 -11.60 0.73
C ILE A 177 5.62 -12.74 1.61
N ASP A 178 5.10 -13.92 1.32
CA ASP A 178 5.48 -15.16 1.99
C ASP A 178 6.88 -15.66 1.57
N GLN A 179 7.30 -16.78 2.09
CA GLN A 179 8.63 -17.33 1.80
C GLN A 179 8.80 -17.69 0.32
N ASN A 180 7.75 -18.21 -0.35
CA ASN A 180 7.83 -18.59 -1.75
C ASN A 180 7.97 -17.36 -2.65
N VAL A 181 7.20 -16.30 -2.36
CA VAL A 181 7.30 -15.03 -3.09
C VAL A 181 8.67 -14.39 -2.88
N LYS A 182 9.23 -14.43 -1.64
CA LYS A 182 10.58 -13.93 -1.35
C LYS A 182 11.67 -14.63 -2.15
N GLU A 183 11.59 -15.95 -2.27
CA GLU A 183 12.55 -16.73 -3.05
C GLU A 183 12.50 -16.32 -4.52
N LEU A 184 11.31 -16.17 -5.11
CA LEU A 184 11.17 -15.70 -6.48
C LEU A 184 11.66 -14.26 -6.69
N ILE A 185 11.44 -13.37 -5.73
CA ILE A 185 11.97 -11.99 -5.79
C ILE A 185 13.50 -12.03 -5.81
N ASN A 186 14.11 -12.89 -5.00
CA ASN A 186 15.55 -12.95 -4.81
C ASN A 186 16.29 -13.59 -5.99
N ASP A 187 15.75 -14.66 -6.56
CA ASP A 187 16.45 -15.48 -7.55
C ASP A 187 16.30 -14.94 -8.98
N ASP A 188 15.08 -14.72 -9.42
CA ASP A 188 14.78 -14.25 -10.77
C ASP A 188 13.31 -13.79 -10.81
N PHE A 189 13.06 -12.58 -10.36
CA PHE A 189 11.71 -12.03 -10.28
C PHE A 189 11.04 -12.03 -11.67
N SER A 190 9.90 -12.68 -11.72
CA SER A 190 9.00 -12.65 -12.87
C SER A 190 7.56 -12.65 -12.37
N GLU A 191 6.78 -11.66 -12.78
CA GLU A 191 5.36 -11.57 -12.43
C GLU A 191 4.61 -12.86 -12.77
N LYS A 192 4.94 -13.50 -13.92
CA LYS A 192 4.34 -14.76 -14.31
C LYS A 192 4.64 -15.87 -13.30
N LYS A 193 5.89 -16.03 -12.88
CA LYS A 193 6.27 -17.05 -11.90
C LYS A 193 5.55 -16.84 -10.56
N VAL A 194 5.43 -15.59 -10.13
CA VAL A 194 4.69 -15.28 -8.89
C VAL A 194 3.20 -15.60 -9.05
N ARG A 195 2.58 -15.25 -10.19
CA ARG A 195 1.17 -15.60 -10.47
C ARG A 195 0.93 -17.11 -10.46
N ASP A 196 1.90 -17.90 -10.94
CA ASP A 196 1.80 -19.36 -11.02
C ASP A 196 1.83 -20.04 -9.62
N ILE A 197 2.41 -19.39 -8.60
CA ILE A 197 2.50 -19.92 -7.23
C ILE A 197 1.49 -19.31 -6.25
N ILE A 198 0.87 -18.20 -6.62
CA ILE A 198 -0.17 -17.57 -5.79
C ILE A 198 -1.35 -18.53 -5.64
N ASP A 199 -1.89 -18.62 -4.43
CA ASP A 199 -3.08 -19.41 -4.12
C ASP A 199 -4.18 -19.17 -5.16
N PRO A 200 -4.77 -20.21 -5.76
CA PRO A 200 -5.91 -20.07 -6.67
C PRO A 200 -7.13 -19.31 -6.09
N GLN A 201 -7.19 -19.16 -4.77
CA GLN A 201 -8.21 -18.35 -4.09
C GLN A 201 -7.79 -16.87 -3.92
N HIS A 202 -6.61 -16.49 -4.40
CA HIS A 202 -6.17 -15.11 -4.39
C HIS A 202 -7.09 -14.26 -5.25
N ASP A 203 -7.62 -13.17 -4.67
CA ASP A 203 -8.44 -12.21 -5.40
C ASP A 203 -7.54 -11.14 -6.03
N PHE A 204 -7.30 -11.25 -7.32
CA PHE A 204 -6.83 -10.09 -8.10
C PHE A 204 -7.91 -9.01 -8.14
N LEU A 205 -7.57 -7.83 -8.62
CA LEU A 205 -8.52 -6.71 -8.68
C LEU A 205 -9.79 -7.04 -9.48
N GLU A 206 -9.67 -7.84 -10.57
CA GLU A 206 -10.80 -8.26 -11.37
C GLU A 206 -11.77 -9.15 -10.57
N GLU A 207 -11.29 -10.18 -9.89
CA GLU A 207 -12.10 -11.08 -9.07
C GLU A 207 -12.76 -10.32 -7.92
N SER A 208 -12.01 -9.41 -7.29
CA SER A 208 -12.55 -8.51 -6.26
C SER A 208 -13.70 -7.66 -6.81
N GLY A 209 -13.55 -7.11 -8.02
CA GLY A 209 -14.59 -6.36 -8.71
C GLY A 209 -15.80 -7.24 -9.06
N GLN A 210 -15.58 -8.45 -9.60
CA GLN A 210 -16.65 -9.38 -9.96
C GLN A 210 -17.50 -9.77 -8.74
N LYS A 211 -16.88 -9.98 -7.57
CA LYS A 211 -17.61 -10.25 -6.32
C LYS A 211 -18.55 -9.11 -5.93
N LEU A 212 -18.20 -7.86 -6.19
CA LEU A 212 -19.07 -6.71 -5.93
C LEU A 212 -20.21 -6.60 -6.95
N ILE A 213 -19.96 -6.95 -8.22
CA ILE A 213 -21.01 -7.02 -9.24
C ILE A 213 -22.04 -8.09 -8.86
N GLN A 214 -21.59 -9.29 -8.49
CA GLN A 214 -22.48 -10.39 -8.07
C GLN A 214 -23.34 -10.03 -6.85
N LYS A 215 -22.82 -9.17 -5.96
CA LYS A 215 -23.54 -8.66 -4.79
C LYS A 215 -24.47 -7.46 -5.11
N GLY A 216 -24.52 -7.02 -6.37
CA GLY A 216 -25.31 -5.86 -6.76
C GLY A 216 -24.79 -4.52 -6.21
N VAL A 217 -23.53 -4.46 -5.77
CA VAL A 217 -22.94 -3.24 -5.19
C VAL A 217 -22.52 -2.24 -6.25
N THR A 218 -22.11 -2.72 -7.43
CA THR A 218 -21.63 -1.90 -8.55
C THR A 218 -21.94 -2.58 -9.88
N THR A 219 -21.58 -1.94 -11.01
CA THR A 219 -21.80 -2.47 -12.35
C THR A 219 -20.51 -2.98 -13.00
N LEU A 220 -20.64 -3.79 -14.05
CA LEU A 220 -19.53 -4.26 -14.86
C LEU A 220 -18.79 -3.09 -15.53
N GLU A 221 -19.53 -2.10 -16.03
CA GLU A 221 -18.97 -0.92 -16.68
C GLU A 221 -18.08 -0.13 -15.70
N GLU A 222 -18.55 0.01 -14.45
CA GLU A 222 -17.80 0.74 -13.43
C GLU A 222 -16.49 0.01 -13.04
N VAL A 223 -16.55 -1.32 -12.89
CA VAL A 223 -15.34 -2.12 -12.62
C VAL A 223 -14.37 -2.02 -13.79
N ARG A 224 -14.84 -2.17 -15.03
CA ARG A 224 -14.00 -2.02 -16.23
C ARG A 224 -13.38 -0.64 -16.31
N ARG A 225 -14.15 0.41 -16.05
CA ARG A 225 -13.64 1.80 -16.06
C ARG A 225 -12.42 1.94 -15.15
N VAL A 226 -12.51 1.52 -13.90
CA VAL A 226 -11.40 1.70 -12.94
C VAL A 226 -10.21 0.77 -13.16
N LEU A 227 -10.39 -0.34 -13.88
CA LEU A 227 -9.30 -1.25 -14.24
C LEU A 227 -8.60 -0.86 -15.55
N MET A 228 -9.32 -0.20 -16.49
CA MET A 228 -8.76 0.23 -17.78
C MET A 228 -8.16 1.64 -17.75
N GLU A 229 -8.57 2.50 -16.82
CA GLU A 229 -8.02 3.84 -16.63
C GLU A 229 -6.67 3.84 -15.88
N ALA A 230 -6.07 2.67 -15.68
CA ALA A 230 -4.83 2.50 -14.93
C ALA A 230 -3.60 2.41 -15.82
#